data_a45f059c7b3b23e589e2645a1f4d85fe
#
_entry.id   a45f059c7b3b23e589e2645a1f4d85fe
#
_cell.length_a   1.000
_cell.length_b   1.000
_cell.length_c   1.000
_cell.angle_alpha   90.00
_cell.angle_beta   90.00
_cell.angle_gamma   90.00
#
_symmetry.space_group_name_H-M   'P 1'
#
loop_
_entity.id
_entity.type
_entity.pdbx_description
1 polymer ?
#
loop_
_entity_poly.entity_id
_entity_poly.type
_entity_poly.pdbx_seq_one_letter_code
_entity_poly.pdbx_strand_id
1 'polypeptide(L)'
;TPAVSESVKETVLDALRCCKRKGIEVVCDLNYRAKMWDKNTAQCVMRELMPYVTLCIANDEDFEASLGIHAFDGDMSRGIEQIDTYREGMQEITRQFPNCKAVASVLRSMYTVEDGDWMAIYLIGDQFYETPVHHVHSLEAVGAGDAFAAALIHMLKKKENPQYTIDFSIAASVLKLMIQHDFNIVTEEDIIRVMKSNDVNLQR
;
A
#
# COMPACT_ATOMS: atom_id res chain seq x y z
N THR A 1 2.98 -10.18 9.35
CA THR A 1 2.71 -11.62 9.66
C THR A 1 3.99 -12.34 10.12
N PRO A 2 5.15 -12.28 9.45
CA PRO A 2 6.34 -13.03 9.87
C PRO A 2 6.91 -12.61 11.24
N ALA A 3 6.55 -11.41 11.73
CA ALA A 3 6.96 -10.91 13.04
C ALA A 3 6.33 -11.63 14.25
N VAL A 4 5.29 -12.45 14.02
CA VAL A 4 4.54 -13.12 15.12
C VAL A 4 5.39 -14.16 15.83
N SER A 5 6.11 -14.98 15.08
CA SER A 5 7.04 -15.98 15.62
C SER A 5 7.94 -16.56 14.51
N GLU A 6 9.03 -17.24 14.90
CA GLU A 6 9.91 -17.92 13.95
C GLU A 6 9.17 -19.00 13.14
N SER A 7 8.28 -19.78 13.76
CA SER A 7 7.51 -20.79 13.03
C SER A 7 6.52 -20.19 12.03
N VAL A 8 5.96 -19.01 12.31
CA VAL A 8 5.13 -18.26 11.34
C VAL A 8 5.99 -17.74 10.19
N LYS A 9 7.19 -17.23 10.45
CA LYS A 9 8.13 -16.81 9.42
C LYS A 9 8.47 -17.97 8.47
N GLU A 10 8.81 -19.14 9.02
CA GLU A 10 9.09 -20.35 8.24
C GLU A 10 7.88 -20.77 7.39
N THR A 11 6.66 -20.76 7.96
CA THR A 11 5.43 -21.06 7.25
C THR A 11 5.20 -20.08 6.08
N VAL A 12 5.41 -18.80 6.29
CA VAL A 12 5.32 -17.78 5.24
C VAL A 12 6.34 -18.08 4.14
N LEU A 13 7.58 -18.38 4.49
CA LEU A 13 8.63 -18.67 3.51
C LEU A 13 8.30 -19.92 2.68
N ASP A 14 7.77 -20.97 3.30
CA ASP A 14 7.35 -22.17 2.59
C ASP A 14 6.17 -21.92 1.64
N ALA A 15 5.20 -21.10 2.06
CA ALA A 15 4.12 -20.64 1.19
C ALA A 15 4.64 -19.85 -0.01
N LEU A 16 5.58 -18.93 0.19
CA LEU A 16 6.20 -18.13 -0.86
C LEU A 16 6.98 -19.03 -1.86
N ARG A 17 7.74 -19.99 -1.36
CA ARG A 17 8.41 -20.99 -2.19
C ARG A 17 7.42 -21.80 -3.03
N CYS A 18 6.27 -22.17 -2.44
CA CYS A 18 5.20 -22.86 -3.15
C CYS A 18 4.59 -21.98 -4.24
N CYS A 19 4.28 -20.69 -3.95
CA CYS A 19 3.79 -19.73 -4.93
C CYS A 19 4.76 -19.61 -6.11
N LYS A 20 6.05 -19.45 -5.85
CA LYS A 20 7.08 -19.36 -6.90
C LYS A 20 7.08 -20.60 -7.80
N ARG A 21 7.03 -21.82 -7.22
CA ARG A 21 7.00 -23.07 -8.00
C ARG A 21 5.76 -23.19 -8.88
N LYS A 22 4.63 -22.62 -8.43
CA LYS A 22 3.34 -22.70 -9.12
C LYS A 22 3.08 -21.50 -10.04
N GLY A 23 3.98 -20.52 -10.11
CA GLY A 23 3.77 -19.28 -10.88
C GLY A 23 2.61 -18.44 -10.34
N ILE A 24 2.37 -18.47 -9.02
CA ILE A 24 1.33 -17.66 -8.36
C ILE A 24 1.97 -16.32 -7.99
N GLU A 25 1.30 -15.23 -8.35
CA GLU A 25 1.69 -13.88 -7.96
C GLU A 25 1.53 -13.67 -6.44
N VAL A 26 2.45 -12.92 -5.87
CA VAL A 26 2.49 -12.63 -4.44
C VAL A 26 2.42 -11.12 -4.24
N VAL A 27 1.38 -10.66 -3.57
CA VAL A 27 1.26 -9.28 -3.10
C VAL A 27 1.70 -9.21 -1.64
N CYS A 28 2.60 -8.31 -1.33
CA CYS A 28 3.10 -8.09 0.02
C CYS A 28 2.88 -6.63 0.43
N ASP A 29 2.06 -6.41 1.46
CA ASP A 29 2.04 -5.16 2.21
C ASP A 29 3.09 -5.26 3.32
N LEU A 30 4.09 -4.36 3.31
CA LEU A 30 5.20 -4.38 4.27
C LEU A 30 4.71 -4.17 5.70
N ASN A 31 3.82 -3.22 5.88
CA ASN A 31 3.01 -3.01 7.08
C ASN A 31 3.81 -3.16 8.39
N TYR A 32 4.91 -2.42 8.53
CA TYR A 32 5.81 -2.48 9.68
C TYR A 32 5.08 -2.18 10.99
N ARG A 33 5.43 -2.89 12.04
CA ARG A 33 4.89 -2.70 13.39
C ARG A 33 6.02 -2.74 14.42
N ALA A 34 6.46 -1.57 14.87
CA ALA A 34 7.56 -1.41 15.84
C ALA A 34 7.33 -2.13 17.19
N LYS A 35 6.06 -2.41 17.54
CA LYS A 35 5.72 -3.19 18.74
C LYS A 35 5.96 -4.69 18.60
N MET A 36 6.17 -5.20 17.38
CA MET A 36 6.35 -6.63 17.12
C MET A 36 7.81 -7.01 16.88
N TRP A 37 8.59 -6.14 16.28
CA TRP A 37 10.01 -6.35 15.99
C TRP A 37 10.75 -5.03 15.79
N ASP A 38 12.06 -5.04 15.99
CA ASP A 38 12.91 -3.91 15.67
C ASP A 38 13.23 -3.82 14.16
N LYS A 39 13.70 -2.65 13.71
CA LYS A 39 14.01 -2.40 12.29
C LYS A 39 15.06 -3.37 11.73
N ASN A 40 16.09 -3.72 12.49
CA ASN A 40 17.15 -4.60 11.99
C ASN A 40 16.62 -6.00 11.73
N THR A 41 15.82 -6.53 12.66
CA THR A 41 15.15 -7.83 12.51
C THR A 41 14.17 -7.79 11.35
N ALA A 42 13.35 -6.72 11.22
CA ALA A 42 12.41 -6.55 10.12
C ALA A 42 13.13 -6.55 8.77
N GLN A 43 14.19 -5.76 8.62
CA GLN A 43 14.98 -5.68 7.38
C GLN A 43 15.61 -7.03 7.03
N CYS A 44 16.16 -7.76 8.01
CA CYS A 44 16.73 -9.07 7.76
C CYS A 44 15.69 -10.05 7.20
N VAL A 45 14.55 -10.15 7.87
CA VAL A 45 13.48 -11.08 7.47
C VAL A 45 12.82 -10.66 6.16
N MET A 46 12.48 -9.38 6.01
CA MET A 46 11.79 -8.93 4.79
C MET A 46 12.68 -9.04 3.56
N ARG A 47 14.00 -8.80 3.66
CA ARG A 47 14.94 -9.03 2.57
C ARG A 47 15.04 -10.50 2.15
N GLU A 48 14.78 -11.45 3.07
CA GLU A 48 14.69 -12.88 2.75
C GLU A 48 13.39 -13.21 1.98
N LEU A 49 12.27 -12.51 2.28
CA LEU A 49 10.95 -12.77 1.68
C LEU A 49 10.75 -12.05 0.34
N MET A 50 11.29 -10.84 0.17
CA MET A 50 11.08 -9.99 -1.00
C MET A 50 11.46 -10.63 -2.35
N PRO A 51 12.45 -11.54 -2.46
CA PRO A 51 12.73 -12.26 -3.72
C PRO A 51 11.57 -13.11 -4.28
N TYR A 52 10.52 -13.30 -3.49
CA TYR A 52 9.31 -14.03 -3.89
C TYR A 52 8.13 -13.10 -4.21
N VAL A 53 8.21 -11.82 -3.83
CA VAL A 53 7.15 -10.84 -4.00
C VAL A 53 7.10 -10.35 -5.45
N THR A 54 5.91 -10.27 -6.01
CA THR A 54 5.67 -9.74 -7.38
C THR A 54 5.12 -8.33 -7.39
N LEU A 55 4.37 -7.95 -6.35
CA LEU A 55 3.89 -6.60 -6.09
C LEU A 55 4.08 -6.26 -4.60
N CYS A 56 4.69 -5.12 -4.33
CA CYS A 56 4.91 -4.60 -2.99
C CYS A 56 3.98 -3.42 -2.72
N ILE A 57 3.37 -3.37 -1.54
CA ILE A 57 2.71 -2.19 -0.99
C ILE A 57 3.61 -1.69 0.15
N ALA A 58 4.02 -0.43 0.07
CA ALA A 58 4.89 0.19 1.06
C ALA A 58 4.44 1.63 1.30
N ASN A 59 4.27 2.01 2.56
CA ASN A 59 3.81 3.33 2.94
C ASN A 59 4.77 3.94 3.96
N ASP A 60 4.91 5.26 3.96
CA ASP A 60 5.62 6.04 4.97
C ASP A 60 6.92 5.36 5.47
N GLU A 61 6.98 4.99 6.74
CA GLU A 61 8.16 4.37 7.37
C GLU A 61 8.43 2.93 6.93
N ASP A 62 7.50 2.26 6.24
CA ASP A 62 7.65 0.85 5.84
C ASP A 62 8.90 0.61 4.99
N PHE A 63 9.21 1.55 4.08
CA PHE A 63 10.38 1.47 3.20
C PHE A 63 11.67 1.33 4.00
N GLU A 64 11.89 2.25 4.96
CA GLU A 64 13.11 2.24 5.76
C GLU A 64 13.07 1.14 6.82
N ALA A 65 11.95 1.02 7.53
CA ALA A 65 11.85 0.07 8.63
C ALA A 65 11.93 -1.39 8.18
N SER A 66 11.35 -1.73 7.02
CA SER A 66 11.31 -3.11 6.52
C SER A 66 12.41 -3.44 5.51
N LEU A 67 12.91 -2.46 4.75
CA LEU A 67 13.86 -2.72 3.67
C LEU A 67 15.16 -1.91 3.77
N GLY A 68 15.21 -0.90 4.66
CA GLY A 68 16.35 0.02 4.75
C GLY A 68 16.47 0.94 3.54
N ILE A 69 15.34 1.26 2.90
CA ILE A 69 15.24 2.14 1.74
C ILE A 69 14.62 3.46 2.22
N HIS A 70 15.30 4.58 1.99
CA HIS A 70 14.76 5.89 2.34
C HIS A 70 13.72 6.34 1.31
N ALA A 71 12.51 6.69 1.78
CA ALA A 71 11.42 7.20 0.95
C ALA A 71 10.57 8.28 1.65
N PHE A 72 10.71 8.43 2.96
CA PHE A 72 9.91 9.32 3.79
C PHE A 72 10.75 9.91 4.93
N ASP A 73 10.66 11.22 5.17
CA ASP A 73 11.47 11.94 6.17
C ASP A 73 10.89 11.94 7.60
N GLY A 74 9.69 11.36 7.77
CA GLY A 74 8.99 11.30 9.04
C GLY A 74 7.98 12.43 9.27
N ASP A 75 7.91 13.43 8.39
CA ASP A 75 6.98 14.55 8.51
C ASP A 75 5.65 14.27 7.80
N MET A 76 4.67 13.79 8.58
CA MET A 76 3.32 13.48 8.09
C MET A 76 2.53 14.70 7.64
N SER A 77 2.91 15.92 8.01
CA SER A 77 2.16 17.13 7.59
C SER A 77 2.35 17.46 6.11
N ARG A 78 3.38 16.90 5.49
CA ARG A 78 3.76 17.16 4.09
C ARG A 78 4.15 15.88 3.33
N GLY A 79 3.57 14.74 3.69
CA GLY A 79 3.94 13.47 3.08
C GLY A 79 3.70 13.42 1.57
N ILE A 80 2.65 14.09 1.06
CA ILE A 80 2.38 14.17 -0.40
C ILE A 80 3.45 15.00 -1.12
N GLU A 81 4.02 16.03 -0.48
CA GLU A 81 5.10 16.85 -1.07
C GLU A 81 6.39 16.03 -1.29
N GLN A 82 6.53 14.91 -0.62
CA GLN A 82 7.69 14.02 -0.73
C GLN A 82 7.56 12.98 -1.85
N ILE A 83 6.61 13.15 -2.76
CA ILE A 83 6.30 12.17 -3.83
C ILE A 83 7.52 11.72 -4.62
N ASP A 84 8.49 12.61 -4.88
CA ASP A 84 9.69 12.26 -5.63
C ASP A 84 10.59 11.30 -4.83
N THR A 85 10.72 11.48 -3.52
CA THR A 85 11.46 10.56 -2.65
C THR A 85 10.78 9.19 -2.58
N TYR A 86 9.43 9.17 -2.56
CA TYR A 86 8.69 7.90 -2.69
C TYR A 86 8.94 7.21 -4.03
N ARG A 87 8.95 7.95 -5.14
CA ARG A 87 9.27 7.40 -6.46
C ARG A 87 10.66 6.77 -6.51
N GLU A 88 11.67 7.45 -5.94
CA GLU A 88 13.03 6.91 -5.83
C GLU A 88 13.06 5.63 -4.98
N GLY A 89 12.36 5.62 -3.84
CA GLY A 89 12.23 4.44 -2.98
C GLY A 89 11.56 3.26 -3.69
N MET A 90 10.50 3.50 -4.47
CA MET A 90 9.82 2.46 -5.25
C MET A 90 10.71 1.88 -6.35
N GLN A 91 11.47 2.71 -7.05
CA GLN A 91 12.45 2.27 -8.04
C GLN A 91 13.57 1.44 -7.38
N GLU A 92 14.02 1.86 -6.20
CA GLU A 92 15.02 1.11 -5.45
C GLU A 92 14.51 -0.28 -5.03
N ILE A 93 13.23 -0.43 -4.66
CA ILE A 93 12.62 -1.76 -4.40
C ILE A 93 12.71 -2.64 -5.65
N THR A 94 12.29 -2.14 -6.81
CA THR A 94 12.31 -2.94 -8.06
C THR A 94 13.75 -3.26 -8.51
N ARG A 95 14.69 -2.37 -8.22
CA ARG A 95 16.12 -2.59 -8.53
C ARG A 95 16.74 -3.66 -7.63
N GLN A 96 16.47 -3.62 -6.31
CA GLN A 96 17.00 -4.58 -5.34
C GLN A 96 16.31 -5.95 -5.45
N PHE A 97 15.03 -5.97 -5.81
CA PHE A 97 14.22 -7.18 -5.89
C PHE A 97 13.59 -7.34 -7.29
N PRO A 98 14.35 -7.83 -8.28
CA PRO A 98 13.91 -7.84 -9.69
C PRO A 98 12.65 -8.70 -9.97
N ASN A 99 12.22 -9.54 -9.02
CA ASN A 99 10.95 -10.27 -9.12
C ASN A 99 9.73 -9.38 -8.79
N CYS A 100 9.94 -8.31 -8.02
CA CYS A 100 8.92 -7.31 -7.71
C CYS A 100 8.76 -6.37 -8.93
N LYS A 101 7.70 -6.58 -9.70
CA LYS A 101 7.44 -5.86 -10.96
C LYS A 101 6.59 -4.61 -10.76
N ALA A 102 5.98 -4.47 -9.60
CA ALA A 102 5.12 -3.36 -9.27
C ALA A 102 5.24 -2.97 -7.79
N VAL A 103 5.12 -1.68 -7.52
CA VAL A 103 5.08 -1.13 -6.16
C VAL A 103 3.95 -0.12 -6.08
N ALA A 104 3.13 -0.19 -5.04
CA ALA A 104 2.08 0.79 -4.77
C ALA A 104 2.32 1.46 -3.41
N SER A 105 1.98 2.73 -3.30
CA SER A 105 2.11 3.50 -2.07
C SER A 105 0.95 4.47 -1.91
N VAL A 106 0.45 4.62 -0.68
CA VAL A 106 -0.48 5.67 -0.30
C VAL A 106 0.30 6.77 0.39
N LEU A 107 0.22 7.98 -0.12
CA LEU A 107 0.82 9.19 0.43
C LEU A 107 -0.24 9.99 1.17
N ARG A 108 0.14 10.55 2.31
CA ARG A 108 -0.76 11.33 3.17
C ARG A 108 -0.11 12.63 3.61
N SER A 109 -0.90 13.71 3.63
CA SER A 109 -0.54 14.93 4.35
C SER A 109 -1.58 15.19 5.42
N MET A 110 -1.19 15.07 6.69
CA MET A 110 -2.10 15.16 7.85
C MET A 110 -2.05 16.55 8.44
N TYR A 111 -3.19 17.22 8.53
CA TYR A 111 -3.34 18.55 9.13
C TYR A 111 -3.76 18.48 10.60
N THR A 112 -4.62 17.50 10.90
CA THR A 112 -5.05 17.13 12.25
C THR A 112 -5.05 15.60 12.36
N VAL A 113 -5.50 15.05 13.48
CA VAL A 113 -5.69 13.60 13.62
C VAL A 113 -6.76 13.05 12.67
N GLU A 114 -7.73 13.89 12.30
CA GLU A 114 -8.92 13.52 11.52
C GLU A 114 -8.87 14.05 10.08
N ASP A 115 -8.20 15.20 9.86
CA ASP A 115 -8.19 15.87 8.57
C ASP A 115 -6.86 15.74 7.85
N GLY A 116 -6.93 15.42 6.57
CA GLY A 116 -5.75 15.34 5.73
C GLY A 116 -6.07 15.08 4.27
N ASP A 117 -5.03 14.99 3.51
CA ASP A 117 -5.04 14.67 2.09
C ASP A 117 -4.47 13.28 1.86
N TRP A 118 -5.07 12.53 0.96
CA TRP A 118 -4.66 11.19 0.53
C TRP A 118 -4.52 11.14 -0.98
N MET A 119 -3.46 10.54 -1.44
CA MET A 119 -3.28 10.12 -2.82
C MET A 119 -2.54 8.78 -2.87
N ALA A 120 -2.50 8.16 -4.03
CA ALA A 120 -1.69 6.98 -4.25
C ALA A 120 -0.81 7.14 -5.49
N ILE A 121 0.32 6.46 -5.46
CA ILE A 121 1.21 6.28 -6.61
C ILE A 121 1.43 4.79 -6.85
N TYR A 122 1.61 4.43 -8.11
CA TYR A 122 1.80 3.06 -8.56
C TYR A 122 2.89 3.00 -9.61
N LEU A 123 3.95 2.25 -9.32
CA LEU A 123 5.01 1.92 -10.26
C LEU A 123 4.75 0.53 -10.84
N ILE A 124 4.72 0.41 -12.17
CA ILE A 124 4.70 -0.87 -12.88
C ILE A 124 5.66 -0.82 -14.07
N GLY A 125 6.64 -1.73 -14.07
CA GLY A 125 7.80 -1.58 -14.97
C GLY A 125 8.53 -0.27 -14.67
N ASP A 126 8.63 0.61 -15.66
CA ASP A 126 9.28 1.92 -15.54
C ASP A 126 8.26 3.09 -15.54
N GLN A 127 6.97 2.80 -15.45
CA GLN A 127 5.91 3.80 -15.52
C GLN A 127 5.28 4.06 -14.15
N PHE A 128 5.12 5.36 -13.82
CA PHE A 128 4.38 5.82 -12.67
C PHE A 128 2.97 6.24 -13.05
N TYR A 129 2.02 5.85 -12.21
CA TYR A 129 0.63 6.25 -12.25
C TYR A 129 0.30 6.93 -10.92
N GLU A 130 -0.40 8.06 -10.96
CA GLU A 130 -0.72 8.89 -9.81
C GLU A 130 -2.21 9.17 -9.80
N THR A 131 -2.78 9.24 -8.61
CA THR A 131 -4.20 9.57 -8.44
C THR A 131 -4.36 11.06 -8.15
N PRO A 132 -5.57 11.61 -8.34
CA PRO A 132 -5.93 12.88 -7.72
C PRO A 132 -5.75 12.82 -6.20
N VAL A 133 -5.57 14.00 -5.59
CA VAL A 133 -5.57 14.17 -4.13
C VAL A 133 -7.01 14.20 -3.63
N HIS A 134 -7.29 13.42 -2.59
CA HIS A 134 -8.57 13.39 -1.88
C HIS A 134 -8.43 14.07 -0.53
N HIS A 135 -9.20 15.12 -0.31
CA HIS A 135 -9.30 15.73 1.02
C HIS A 135 -10.33 14.97 1.86
N VAL A 136 -9.93 14.50 3.04
CA VAL A 136 -10.74 13.58 3.85
C VAL A 136 -10.79 14.05 5.30
N HIS A 137 -12.01 14.04 5.87
CA HIS A 137 -12.25 14.04 7.31
C HIS A 137 -12.50 12.61 7.75
N SER A 138 -11.51 11.99 8.40
CA SER A 138 -11.51 10.57 8.76
C SER A 138 -12.30 10.33 10.05
N LEU A 139 -13.21 9.36 10.04
CA LEU A 139 -13.87 8.83 11.23
C LEU A 139 -13.06 7.70 11.89
N GLU A 140 -12.44 6.85 11.07
CA GLU A 140 -11.71 5.67 11.53
C GLU A 140 -10.65 5.28 10.50
N ALA A 141 -9.38 5.33 10.88
CA ALA A 141 -8.27 5.00 9.98
C ALA A 141 -7.97 3.49 9.88
N VAL A 142 -8.48 2.69 10.83
CA VAL A 142 -8.24 1.23 10.85
C VAL A 142 -8.87 0.58 9.62
N GLY A 143 -8.12 -0.27 8.93
CA GLY A 143 -8.58 -0.99 7.75
C GLY A 143 -8.51 -0.22 6.42
N ALA A 144 -8.10 1.06 6.41
CA ALA A 144 -7.97 1.82 5.16
C ALA A 144 -6.87 1.26 4.24
N GLY A 145 -5.73 0.84 4.81
CA GLY A 145 -4.68 0.14 4.08
C GLY A 145 -5.15 -1.21 3.53
N ASP A 146 -5.88 -1.98 4.34
CA ASP A 146 -6.45 -3.27 3.90
C ASP A 146 -7.47 -3.09 2.77
N ALA A 147 -8.30 -2.03 2.84
CA ALA A 147 -9.24 -1.68 1.77
C ALA A 147 -8.51 -1.32 0.47
N PHE A 148 -7.43 -0.53 0.56
CA PHE A 148 -6.56 -0.23 -0.59
C PHE A 148 -5.98 -1.50 -1.20
N ALA A 149 -5.35 -2.35 -0.39
CA ALA A 149 -4.72 -3.58 -0.85
C ALA A 149 -5.73 -4.55 -1.48
N ALA A 150 -6.91 -4.71 -0.87
CA ALA A 150 -7.99 -5.55 -1.40
C ALA A 150 -8.50 -5.05 -2.75
N ALA A 151 -8.71 -3.74 -2.87
CA ALA A 151 -9.15 -3.12 -4.12
C ALA A 151 -8.10 -3.24 -5.23
N LEU A 152 -6.82 -3.05 -4.89
CA LEU A 152 -5.70 -3.23 -5.81
C LEU A 152 -5.67 -4.66 -6.37
N ILE A 153 -5.73 -5.67 -5.49
CA ILE A 153 -5.76 -7.08 -5.88
C ILE A 153 -7.00 -7.40 -6.73
N HIS A 154 -8.15 -6.83 -6.38
CA HIS A 154 -9.40 -7.03 -7.13
C HIS A 154 -9.28 -6.53 -8.58
N MET A 155 -8.78 -5.31 -8.78
CA MET A 155 -8.60 -4.73 -10.11
C MET A 155 -7.51 -5.45 -10.92
N LEU A 156 -6.42 -5.90 -10.29
CA LEU A 156 -5.41 -6.72 -10.93
C LEU A 156 -6.00 -8.06 -11.43
N LYS A 157 -6.88 -8.69 -10.67
CA LYS A 157 -7.57 -9.93 -11.10
C LYS A 157 -8.55 -9.68 -12.24
N LYS A 158 -9.16 -8.49 -12.30
CA LYS A 158 -9.99 -8.06 -13.44
C LYS A 158 -9.16 -7.66 -14.67
N LYS A 159 -7.83 -7.52 -14.52
CA LYS A 159 -6.90 -7.07 -15.56
C LYS A 159 -7.23 -5.67 -16.09
N GLU A 160 -7.65 -4.80 -15.20
CA GLU A 160 -7.89 -3.40 -15.51
C GLU A 160 -6.56 -2.68 -15.81
N ASN A 161 -6.65 -1.54 -16.51
CA ASN A 161 -5.46 -0.74 -16.78
C ASN A 161 -4.88 -0.16 -15.47
N PRO A 162 -3.56 0.14 -15.42
CA PRO A 162 -2.90 0.56 -14.19
C PRO A 162 -3.47 1.85 -13.57
N GLN A 163 -3.84 2.85 -14.38
CA GLN A 163 -4.42 4.09 -13.87
C GLN A 163 -5.78 3.82 -13.20
N TYR A 164 -6.67 3.09 -13.85
CA TYR A 164 -7.96 2.72 -13.27
C TYR A 164 -7.79 1.89 -12.00
N THR A 165 -6.81 0.99 -12.00
CA THR A 165 -6.48 0.14 -10.84
C THR A 165 -6.11 0.98 -9.62
N ILE A 166 -5.23 1.97 -9.78
CA ILE A 166 -4.80 2.78 -8.64
C ILE A 166 -5.86 3.79 -8.19
N ASP A 167 -6.61 4.37 -9.12
CA ASP A 167 -7.72 5.28 -8.82
C ASP A 167 -8.83 4.56 -8.03
N PHE A 168 -9.17 3.35 -8.42
CA PHE A 168 -10.13 2.50 -7.71
C PHE A 168 -9.62 2.14 -6.30
N SER A 169 -8.34 1.85 -6.18
CA SER A 169 -7.74 1.43 -4.92
C SER A 169 -7.72 2.55 -3.88
N ILE A 170 -7.35 3.78 -4.29
CA ILE A 170 -7.39 4.92 -3.38
C ILE A 170 -8.81 5.30 -2.99
N ALA A 171 -9.76 5.24 -3.93
CA ALA A 171 -11.17 5.52 -3.64
C ALA A 171 -11.77 4.54 -2.61
N ALA A 172 -11.41 3.26 -2.68
CA ALA A 172 -11.80 2.27 -1.68
C ALA A 172 -11.21 2.57 -0.29
N SER A 173 -9.95 3.00 -0.24
CA SER A 173 -9.26 3.41 0.99
C SER A 173 -9.92 4.65 1.61
N VAL A 174 -10.18 5.67 0.80
CA VAL A 174 -10.83 6.92 1.23
C VAL A 174 -12.23 6.67 1.77
N LEU A 175 -13.02 5.84 1.11
CA LEU A 175 -14.35 5.46 1.63
C LEU A 175 -14.25 4.74 2.97
N LYS A 176 -13.25 3.87 3.16
CA LYS A 176 -13.06 3.17 4.44
C LYS A 176 -12.77 4.14 5.60
N LEU A 177 -12.03 5.24 5.35
CA LEU A 177 -11.79 6.27 6.36
C LEU A 177 -13.07 6.90 6.92
N MET A 178 -14.17 6.86 6.16
CA MET A 178 -15.48 7.40 6.54
C MET A 178 -16.42 6.37 7.21
N ILE A 179 -15.95 5.13 7.44
CA ILE A 179 -16.71 4.02 8.00
C ILE A 179 -16.12 3.64 9.34
N GLN A 180 -16.97 3.54 10.37
CA GLN A 180 -16.58 3.00 11.66
C GLN A 180 -16.30 1.50 11.59
N HIS A 181 -15.42 1.02 12.46
CA HIS A 181 -14.96 -0.36 12.54
C HIS A 181 -14.07 -0.81 11.37
N ASP A 182 -13.59 -2.04 11.42
CA ASP A 182 -12.52 -2.54 10.55
C ASP A 182 -12.99 -2.88 9.14
N PHE A 183 -14.25 -3.29 8.99
CA PHE A 183 -14.76 -3.78 7.71
C PHE A 183 -15.15 -2.65 6.75
N ASN A 184 -14.68 -2.74 5.52
CA ASN A 184 -15.16 -1.89 4.45
C ASN A 184 -16.46 -2.49 3.89
N ILE A 185 -17.59 -1.80 4.14
CA ILE A 185 -18.94 -2.25 3.76
C ILE A 185 -19.45 -1.60 2.46
N VAL A 186 -18.55 -0.99 1.68
CA VAL A 186 -18.91 -0.34 0.41
C VAL A 186 -19.00 -1.34 -0.73
N THR A 187 -19.83 -1.00 -1.71
CA THR A 187 -19.94 -1.74 -2.97
C THR A 187 -18.92 -1.24 -4.01
N GLU A 188 -18.69 -2.00 -5.06
CA GLU A 188 -17.89 -1.57 -6.22
C GLU A 188 -18.47 -0.30 -6.85
N GLU A 189 -19.81 -0.17 -6.90
CA GLU A 189 -20.51 1.00 -7.44
C GLU A 189 -20.22 2.26 -6.60
N ASP A 190 -20.16 2.15 -5.28
CA ASP A 190 -19.83 3.26 -4.38
C ASP A 190 -18.40 3.74 -4.63
N ILE A 191 -17.45 2.81 -4.78
CA ILE A 191 -16.06 3.13 -5.10
C ILE A 191 -15.95 3.83 -6.45
N ILE A 192 -16.62 3.32 -7.49
CA ILE A 192 -16.63 3.94 -8.82
C ILE A 192 -17.24 5.35 -8.78
N ARG A 193 -18.24 5.59 -7.95
CA ARG A 193 -18.84 6.91 -7.78
C ARG A 193 -17.85 7.91 -7.20
N VAL A 194 -17.10 7.56 -6.15
CA VAL A 194 -16.06 8.40 -5.56
C VAL A 194 -14.92 8.64 -6.56
N MET A 195 -14.48 7.61 -7.26
CA MET A 195 -13.45 7.71 -8.29
C MET A 195 -13.80 8.70 -9.41
N LYS A 196 -15.09 8.82 -9.76
CA LYS A 196 -15.58 9.72 -10.82
C LYS A 196 -15.90 11.13 -10.33
N SER A 197 -16.16 11.29 -9.03
CA SER A 197 -16.44 12.60 -8.44
C SER A 197 -15.14 13.14 -7.84
N ASN A 198 -14.65 14.28 -8.36
CA ASN A 198 -13.57 15.03 -7.70
C ASN A 198 -14.00 15.60 -6.34
N ASP A 199 -15.27 15.41 -5.96
CA ASP A 199 -15.86 15.82 -4.68
C ASP A 199 -16.35 14.59 -3.92
N VAL A 200 -15.81 14.39 -2.71
CA VAL A 200 -16.26 13.37 -1.74
C VAL A 200 -17.66 13.72 -1.17
N ASN A 201 -18.38 14.65 -1.75
CA ASN A 201 -19.76 14.94 -1.41
C ASN A 201 -20.65 13.78 -1.82
N LEU A 202 -20.86 12.85 -0.90
CA LEU A 202 -21.93 11.86 -0.98
C LEU A 202 -23.25 12.60 -1.23
N GLN A 203 -23.68 12.64 -2.48
CA GLN A 203 -25.07 13.05 -2.76
C GLN A 203 -25.97 11.98 -2.14
N ARG A 204 -26.67 12.38 -1.09
CA ARG A 204 -27.75 11.58 -0.47
C ARG A 204 -28.97 11.49 -1.38
#